data_639d329b64004858091184ff17abfc55
#
_entry.id   639d329b64004858091184ff17abfc55
#
_cell.length_a   1.000
_cell.length_b   1.000
_cell.length_c   1.000
_cell.angle_alpha   90.00
_cell.angle_beta   90.00
_cell.angle_gamma   90.00
#
_symmetry.space_group_name_H-M   'P 1'
#
loop_
_entity.id
_entity.type
_entity.pdbx_description
1 polymer ?
#
loop_
_entity_poly.entity_id
_entity_poly.type
_entity_poly.pdbx_seq_one_letter_code
_entity_poly.pdbx_strand_id
1 'polypeptide(L)'
;MLSKQLRGTCRHSLTGKKRRYLPVVVHSIICILHPYYFSASKTFTLLQMPDMLNWFGWCTWDAFYTDVTAEGVKEGLQSFEKGGTAPKFVIIDDGWQSVSMDPAGSAFVSDNAANFANRLYDIKENHKFQKNGRKGHREEDPANGLAHIVSEIKGKHELKYVYVWHAITGYWGGVRPGADGMEHYQSKMQYPVSSPGVQKNEPCEAFNSIADNGLGLVDPDKVFSFYNELHSYLASAGVDGVKVDVQNILEALGGGHGGRVLLSRKYQQALEASIARNFRDNGIICCMSHNTDNLYSSKRNAVVRASDDFWPRDPASHTIHIASVAYNTVFLGEFMQPDWDMFHSVHPMAEYHAAARAVGGCAIYVSDKPGNHDFDLLRKLVLPDGSILRAKLPGRPTGDCLFSDPARDGKSILKIWNLNAHSGVIGAFNCQGAGWCREGKKNLIHDVQPGTITGAVRGRDVSRLQEVAGDGWNGDVVVYSHVAGDVTVLPKDAALPVTLKPREYEVFTVVPLKRLPNGASFAPIGLIGMFNSGGAVTEVRCAGGAGVEVKVRGAGTVGAYSSARPKRVAVDSEAVGFSYDDGSGLAMFQVGVPERELYSWTVSIEC
;
A
#
# COMPACT_ATOMS: atom_id res chain seq x y z
N MET A 1 -4.37 26.01 28.74
CA MET A 1 -5.52 26.88 28.37
C MET A 1 -6.60 26.16 27.58
N LEU A 2 -6.30 25.24 26.68
CA LEU A 2 -7.31 24.47 25.92
C LEU A 2 -8.24 23.59 26.77
N SER A 3 -7.77 23.04 27.88
CA SER A 3 -8.58 22.15 28.74
C SER A 3 -9.68 22.86 29.54
N LYS A 4 -9.59 24.18 29.71
CA LYS A 4 -10.61 24.97 30.41
C LYS A 4 -11.73 25.44 29.48
N GLN A 5 -11.46 25.65 28.19
CA GLN A 5 -12.49 26.05 27.21
C GLN A 5 -13.41 24.88 26.83
N LEU A 6 -12.87 23.63 26.79
CA LEU A 6 -13.67 22.43 26.48
C LEU A 6 -14.61 22.04 27.64
N ARG A 7 -14.30 22.42 28.88
CA ARG A 7 -15.18 22.13 30.04
C ARG A 7 -16.37 23.10 30.17
N GLY A 8 -16.26 24.28 29.58
CA GLY A 8 -17.35 25.28 29.60
C GLY A 8 -18.50 24.97 28.64
N THR A 9 -18.21 24.32 27.51
CA THR A 9 -19.19 24.00 26.45
C THR A 9 -20.01 22.73 26.74
N CYS A 10 -19.53 21.81 27.58
CA CYS A 10 -20.28 20.59 27.89
C CYS A 10 -21.33 20.69 29.00
N ARG A 11 -21.40 21.82 29.77
CA ARG A 11 -22.33 21.94 30.91
C ARG A 11 -23.70 22.53 30.57
N HIS A 12 -23.93 23.02 29.35
CA HIS A 12 -25.19 23.73 28.99
C HIS A 12 -26.12 22.98 28.02
N SER A 13 -25.90 21.70 27.69
CA SER A 13 -26.73 21.01 26.70
C SER A 13 -27.37 19.68 27.14
N LEU A 14 -27.70 19.53 28.44
CA LEU A 14 -28.34 18.30 28.92
C LEU A 14 -29.86 18.42 29.14
N THR A 15 -30.54 19.34 28.45
CA THR A 15 -32.01 19.33 28.42
C THR A 15 -32.54 19.50 26.99
N GLY A 16 -32.97 18.38 26.41
CA GLY A 16 -33.99 18.32 25.36
C GLY A 16 -33.63 18.77 23.96
N LYS A 17 -33.28 17.84 23.09
CA LYS A 17 -33.55 17.68 21.64
C LYS A 17 -32.41 16.97 20.90
N LYS A 18 -32.55 15.68 20.80
CA LYS A 18 -31.50 14.75 20.28
C LYS A 18 -31.23 14.72 18.76
N ARG A 19 -31.69 15.69 17.94
CA ARG A 19 -31.60 15.52 16.47
C ARG A 19 -30.89 16.61 15.66
N ARG A 20 -30.30 17.64 16.26
CA ARG A 20 -29.65 18.72 15.48
C ARG A 20 -28.17 19.03 15.75
N TYR A 21 -27.49 18.26 16.59
CA TYR A 21 -26.12 18.57 17.02
C TYR A 21 -25.00 17.82 16.27
N LEU A 22 -25.29 16.70 15.58
CA LEU A 22 -24.27 15.97 14.83
C LEU A 22 -23.62 16.80 13.68
N PRO A 23 -24.38 17.56 12.87
CA PRO A 23 -23.78 18.35 11.80
C PRO A 23 -22.90 19.51 12.30
N VAL A 24 -23.25 20.11 13.43
CA VAL A 24 -22.53 21.29 13.97
C VAL A 24 -21.19 20.86 14.60
N VAL A 25 -21.14 19.73 15.30
CA VAL A 25 -19.90 19.22 15.90
C VAL A 25 -18.91 18.78 14.82
N VAL A 26 -19.39 18.13 13.77
CA VAL A 26 -18.57 17.71 12.62
C VAL A 26 -18.08 18.95 11.84
N HIS A 27 -18.94 19.95 11.64
CA HIS A 27 -18.54 21.20 10.99
C HIS A 27 -17.51 21.99 11.82
N SER A 28 -17.67 22.03 13.15
CA SER A 28 -16.71 22.69 14.05
C SER A 28 -15.38 21.94 14.12
N ILE A 29 -15.39 20.62 14.08
CA ILE A 29 -14.15 19.82 14.01
C ILE A 29 -13.46 20.03 12.65
N ILE A 30 -14.20 20.07 11.56
CA ILE A 30 -13.66 20.34 10.22
C ILE A 30 -13.10 21.78 10.16
N CYS A 31 -13.78 22.79 10.74
CA CYS A 31 -13.29 24.17 10.77
C CYS A 31 -12.06 24.36 11.69
N ILE A 32 -11.93 23.57 12.75
CA ILE A 32 -10.75 23.61 13.63
C ILE A 32 -9.56 22.87 12.99
N LEU A 33 -9.82 21.84 12.19
CA LEU A 33 -8.78 21.09 11.49
C LEU A 33 -8.38 21.73 10.16
N HIS A 34 -9.19 22.65 9.61
CA HIS A 34 -8.94 23.31 8.32
C HIS A 34 -7.57 24.00 8.20
N PRO A 35 -7.05 24.73 9.21
CA PRO A 35 -5.68 25.26 9.18
C PRO A 35 -4.60 24.17 9.27
N TYR A 36 -4.88 23.08 9.98
CA TYR A 36 -3.99 21.91 10.05
C TYR A 36 -4.03 21.07 8.77
N TYR A 37 -5.17 21.00 8.08
CA TYR A 37 -5.30 20.34 6.77
C TYR A 37 -4.38 20.96 5.72
N PHE A 38 -4.30 22.29 5.65
CA PHE A 38 -3.35 22.98 4.77
C PHE A 38 -1.89 22.74 5.15
N SER A 39 -1.60 22.57 6.42
CA SER A 39 -0.26 22.24 6.93
C SER A 39 0.11 20.77 6.67
N ALA A 40 -0.82 19.83 6.86
CA ALA A 40 -0.61 18.40 6.64
C ALA A 40 -0.40 18.06 5.15
N SER A 41 -1.17 18.70 4.25
CA SER A 41 -0.96 18.52 2.81
C SER A 41 0.41 19.03 2.34
N LYS A 42 0.92 20.11 2.97
CA LYS A 42 2.29 20.57 2.76
C LYS A 42 3.33 19.61 3.34
N THR A 43 3.05 18.97 4.46
CA THR A 43 3.95 17.98 5.09
C THR A 43 4.06 16.74 4.20
N PHE A 44 2.95 16.24 3.64
CA PHE A 44 2.97 15.13 2.69
C PHE A 44 3.80 15.44 1.42
N THR A 45 3.70 16.67 0.92
CA THR A 45 4.49 17.12 -0.26
C THR A 45 5.98 17.26 0.07
N LEU A 46 6.36 17.42 1.34
CA LEU A 46 7.75 17.54 1.80
C LEU A 46 8.37 16.19 2.20
N LEU A 47 7.56 15.13 2.38
CA LEU A 47 8.08 13.79 2.63
C LEU A 47 8.68 13.23 1.34
N GLN A 48 9.90 12.74 1.44
CA GLN A 48 10.51 11.99 0.35
C GLN A 48 9.82 10.64 0.24
N MET A 49 9.04 10.45 -0.84
CA MET A 49 8.42 9.17 -1.17
C MET A 49 9.45 8.27 -1.83
N PRO A 50 9.64 7.03 -1.36
CA PRO A 50 10.58 6.11 -1.98
C PRO A 50 10.10 5.74 -3.40
N ASP A 51 11.05 5.72 -4.35
CA ASP A 51 10.75 5.43 -5.76
C ASP A 51 10.25 4.00 -5.99
N MET A 52 10.53 3.08 -5.05
CA MET A 52 10.00 1.71 -5.12
C MET A 52 8.47 1.66 -5.26
N LEU A 53 7.75 2.70 -4.82
CA LEU A 53 6.29 2.83 -4.97
C LEU A 53 5.82 2.84 -6.44
N ASN A 54 6.71 3.15 -7.39
CA ASN A 54 6.38 3.24 -8.81
C ASN A 54 6.62 1.93 -9.57
N TRP A 55 7.08 0.89 -8.86
CA TRP A 55 7.51 -0.38 -9.45
C TRP A 55 6.71 -1.56 -8.89
N PHE A 56 6.58 -2.61 -9.69
CA PHE A 56 6.01 -3.87 -9.23
C PHE A 56 7.01 -4.63 -8.36
N GLY A 57 6.54 -5.26 -7.29
CA GLY A 57 7.35 -5.98 -6.33
C GLY A 57 6.87 -7.36 -5.97
N TRP A 58 7.74 -8.07 -5.25
CA TRP A 58 7.47 -9.36 -4.65
C TRP A 58 7.92 -9.37 -3.19
N CYS A 59 7.09 -9.93 -2.30
CA CYS A 59 7.38 -10.17 -0.89
C CYS A 59 7.47 -11.67 -0.64
N THR A 60 8.46 -12.11 0.09
CA THR A 60 8.68 -13.56 0.29
C THR A 60 7.82 -14.16 1.40
N TRP A 61 7.04 -13.35 2.14
CA TRP A 61 6.34 -13.81 3.34
C TRP A 61 5.43 -15.02 3.08
N ASP A 62 4.32 -14.86 2.40
CA ASP A 62 3.40 -15.99 2.15
C ASP A 62 3.97 -17.07 1.21
N ALA A 63 5.02 -16.72 0.44
CA ALA A 63 5.70 -17.70 -0.41
C ALA A 63 6.44 -18.75 0.42
N PHE A 64 7.06 -18.35 1.52
CA PHE A 64 7.98 -19.20 2.30
C PHE A 64 7.79 -19.10 3.81
N TYR A 65 7.14 -18.06 4.31
CA TYR A 65 7.21 -17.67 5.72
C TYR A 65 8.68 -17.62 6.19
N THR A 66 8.97 -18.08 7.40
CA THR A 66 10.33 -18.09 7.96
C THR A 66 11.29 -19.06 7.26
N ASP A 67 10.81 -19.90 6.32
CA ASP A 67 11.63 -20.86 5.57
C ASP A 67 12.31 -20.27 4.33
N VAL A 68 12.20 -18.96 4.12
CA VAL A 68 12.85 -18.26 3.00
C VAL A 68 14.35 -18.56 2.94
N THR A 69 14.85 -18.82 1.73
CA THR A 69 16.26 -19.10 1.44
C THR A 69 16.75 -18.27 0.27
N ALA A 70 18.06 -18.10 0.13
CA ALA A 70 18.66 -17.43 -1.02
C ALA A 70 18.24 -18.06 -2.36
N GLU A 71 18.22 -19.40 -2.44
CA GLU A 71 17.78 -20.10 -3.65
C GLU A 71 16.30 -19.91 -3.93
N GLY A 72 15.43 -19.95 -2.89
CA GLY A 72 14.01 -19.68 -3.05
C GLY A 72 13.73 -18.27 -3.58
N VAL A 73 14.51 -17.26 -3.15
CA VAL A 73 14.41 -15.89 -3.70
C VAL A 73 14.76 -15.87 -5.19
N LYS A 74 15.83 -16.54 -5.60
CA LYS A 74 16.24 -16.63 -7.02
C LYS A 74 15.21 -17.35 -7.88
N GLU A 75 14.71 -18.49 -7.41
CA GLU A 75 13.66 -19.26 -8.09
C GLU A 75 12.39 -18.43 -8.28
N GLY A 76 11.97 -17.68 -7.25
CA GLY A 76 10.83 -16.79 -7.33
C GLY A 76 10.99 -15.71 -8.41
N LEU A 77 12.10 -14.99 -8.38
CA LEU A 77 12.40 -13.94 -9.37
C LEU A 77 12.43 -14.50 -10.80
N GLN A 78 13.12 -15.65 -11.00
CA GLN A 78 13.18 -16.30 -12.29
C GLN A 78 11.79 -16.75 -12.80
N SER A 79 10.89 -17.14 -11.89
CA SER A 79 9.56 -17.58 -12.26
C SER A 79 8.68 -16.43 -12.80
N PHE A 80 8.83 -15.22 -12.28
CA PHE A 80 8.13 -14.03 -12.78
C PHE A 80 8.62 -13.59 -14.17
N GLU A 81 9.90 -13.74 -14.46
CA GLU A 81 10.48 -13.40 -15.77
C GLU A 81 9.85 -14.20 -16.91
N LYS A 82 9.53 -15.47 -16.67
CA LYS A 82 8.87 -16.35 -17.66
C LYS A 82 7.52 -15.81 -18.13
N GLY A 83 6.83 -15.05 -17.29
CA GLY A 83 5.53 -14.43 -17.61
C GLY A 83 5.61 -12.99 -18.10
N GLY A 84 6.81 -12.40 -18.19
CA GLY A 84 7.01 -11.03 -18.64
C GLY A 84 6.54 -9.96 -17.64
N THR A 85 6.43 -10.30 -16.34
CA THR A 85 6.06 -9.38 -15.26
C THR A 85 7.12 -9.40 -14.14
N ALA A 86 8.39 -9.24 -14.53
CA ALA A 86 9.51 -9.28 -13.59
C ALA A 86 9.40 -8.17 -12.53
N PRO A 87 9.45 -8.51 -11.23
CA PRO A 87 9.51 -7.52 -10.15
C PRO A 87 10.73 -6.61 -10.30
N LYS A 88 10.59 -5.36 -9.91
CA LYS A 88 11.71 -4.41 -9.83
C LYS A 88 12.11 -4.12 -8.39
N PHE A 89 11.34 -4.58 -7.42
CA PHE A 89 11.80 -4.68 -6.03
C PHE A 89 11.39 -6.00 -5.40
N VAL A 90 12.15 -6.42 -4.40
CA VAL A 90 11.86 -7.58 -3.56
C VAL A 90 11.94 -7.20 -2.09
N ILE A 91 11.02 -7.73 -1.28
CA ILE A 91 11.08 -7.70 0.17
C ILE A 91 11.43 -9.11 0.62
N ILE A 92 12.65 -9.30 1.12
CA ILE A 92 13.05 -10.52 1.83
C ILE A 92 12.50 -10.38 3.25
N ASP A 93 11.40 -11.08 3.52
CA ASP A 93 10.67 -10.97 4.78
C ASP A 93 11.31 -11.78 5.90
N ASP A 94 10.63 -11.97 7.04
CA ASP A 94 11.17 -12.70 8.20
C ASP A 94 11.74 -14.08 7.81
N GLY A 95 12.87 -14.44 8.39
CA GLY A 95 13.54 -15.72 8.18
C GLY A 95 14.99 -15.64 7.69
N TRP A 96 15.52 -14.46 7.37
CA TRP A 96 16.92 -14.28 6.94
C TRP A 96 17.89 -14.02 8.09
N GLN A 97 17.40 -13.54 9.25
CA GLN A 97 18.21 -13.09 10.38
C GLN A 97 18.77 -14.25 11.23
N SER A 98 19.89 -13.99 11.90
CA SER A 98 20.50 -14.91 12.86
C SER A 98 19.80 -14.83 14.21
N VAL A 99 18.89 -15.75 14.46
CA VAL A 99 18.04 -15.79 15.65
C VAL A 99 18.06 -17.15 16.33
N SER A 100 17.89 -17.15 17.66
CA SER A 100 17.76 -18.39 18.45
C SER A 100 16.99 -18.14 19.73
N MET A 101 16.43 -19.21 20.29
CA MET A 101 16.01 -19.23 21.69
C MET A 101 17.23 -19.27 22.62
N ASP A 102 17.09 -18.78 23.82
CA ASP A 102 18.17 -18.87 24.81
C ASP A 102 18.49 -20.34 25.13
N PRO A 103 19.79 -20.69 25.32
CA PRO A 103 20.19 -22.08 25.55
C PRO A 103 19.71 -22.70 26.85
N ALA A 104 19.25 -21.89 27.80
CA ALA A 104 18.89 -22.33 29.15
C ALA A 104 17.36 -22.36 29.35
N GLY A 105 16.79 -23.54 29.18
CA GLY A 105 15.66 -23.93 30.05
C GLY A 105 14.25 -23.48 29.63
N SER A 106 13.96 -23.16 28.39
CA SER A 106 12.57 -22.98 27.97
C SER A 106 11.90 -24.33 27.75
N ALA A 107 11.22 -24.82 28.78
CA ALA A 107 10.30 -25.92 28.65
C ALA A 107 9.14 -25.54 27.75
N PHE A 108 8.94 -26.32 26.67
CA PHE A 108 7.70 -26.42 25.90
C PHE A 108 7.02 -25.12 25.44
N VAL A 109 7.46 -24.62 24.32
CA VAL A 109 6.66 -23.70 23.50
C VAL A 109 6.20 -24.49 22.28
N SER A 110 4.91 -24.42 21.93
CA SER A 110 4.40 -25.04 20.68
C SER A 110 5.17 -24.52 19.47
N ASP A 111 5.31 -25.33 18.41
CA ASP A 111 6.12 -24.99 17.23
C ASP A 111 5.84 -23.59 16.63
N ASN A 112 4.62 -23.09 16.74
CA ASN A 112 4.26 -21.75 16.28
C ASN A 112 4.67 -20.63 17.25
N ALA A 113 4.55 -20.83 18.55
CA ALA A 113 4.93 -19.84 19.56
C ALA A 113 6.46 -19.75 19.76
N ALA A 114 7.22 -20.76 19.37
CA ALA A 114 8.68 -20.76 19.45
C ALA A 114 9.33 -19.64 18.62
N ASN A 115 8.77 -19.33 17.43
CA ASN A 115 9.32 -18.31 16.55
C ASN A 115 9.23 -16.90 17.12
N PHE A 116 8.14 -16.56 17.82
CA PHE A 116 7.96 -15.24 18.43
C PHE A 116 8.83 -15.02 19.69
N ALA A 117 9.40 -16.06 20.26
CA ALA A 117 10.30 -15.96 21.42
C ALA A 117 11.78 -15.90 21.00
N ASN A 118 12.11 -16.18 19.74
CA ASN A 118 13.48 -16.08 19.26
C ASN A 118 14.04 -14.65 19.35
N ARG A 119 15.33 -14.55 19.66
CA ARG A 119 16.08 -13.31 19.82
C ARG A 119 17.22 -13.21 18.83
N LEU A 120 17.45 -12.01 18.32
CA LEU A 120 18.59 -11.70 17.47
C LEU A 120 19.90 -11.86 18.25
N TYR A 121 20.81 -12.68 17.75
CA TYR A 121 22.13 -12.87 18.38
C TYR A 121 23.30 -12.38 17.52
N ASP A 122 23.02 -12.01 16.26
CA ASP A 122 23.96 -11.39 15.33
C ASP A 122 23.19 -10.46 14.37
N ILE A 123 23.78 -9.36 13.95
CA ILE A 123 23.17 -8.43 12.96
C ILE A 123 23.25 -8.96 11.53
N LYS A 124 24.02 -10.03 11.29
CA LYS A 124 24.21 -10.65 9.97
C LYS A 124 23.13 -11.68 9.67
N GLU A 125 23.12 -12.09 8.39
CA GLU A 125 22.25 -13.17 7.90
C GLU A 125 22.56 -14.52 8.53
N ASN A 126 21.58 -15.40 8.50
CA ASN A 126 21.74 -16.78 8.91
C ASN A 126 22.29 -17.67 7.76
N HIS A 127 22.56 -18.93 8.06
CA HIS A 127 23.16 -19.90 7.14
C HIS A 127 22.37 -20.11 5.83
N LYS A 128 21.05 -19.81 5.79
CA LYS A 128 20.21 -19.97 4.59
C LYS A 128 20.54 -18.93 3.52
N PHE A 129 21.18 -17.84 3.90
CA PHE A 129 21.64 -16.75 3.05
C PHE A 129 23.15 -16.72 2.85
N GLN A 130 23.83 -17.84 3.13
CA GLN A 130 25.24 -18.02 2.85
C GLN A 130 25.46 -19.11 1.79
N LYS A 131 26.35 -18.88 0.83
CA LYS A 131 26.53 -19.70 -0.39
C LYS A 131 26.84 -21.18 -0.15
N ASN A 132 27.37 -21.54 1.00
CA ASN A 132 27.74 -22.91 1.36
C ASN A 132 27.12 -23.36 2.68
N GLY A 133 25.88 -22.98 2.94
CA GLY A 133 25.16 -23.18 4.19
C GLY A 133 25.14 -24.60 4.73
N ARG A 134 26.29 -25.11 5.23
CA ARG A 134 26.36 -26.29 6.10
C ARG A 134 26.23 -25.86 7.55
N LYS A 135 25.20 -26.39 8.22
CA LYS A 135 25.07 -26.24 9.67
C LYS A 135 26.41 -26.57 10.35
N GLY A 136 27.04 -25.59 10.98
CA GLY A 136 28.15 -25.83 11.89
C GLY A 136 29.53 -25.32 11.52
N HIS A 137 29.77 -24.72 10.38
CA HIS A 137 31.05 -24.08 10.05
C HIS A 137 30.85 -22.57 9.79
N ARG A 138 31.28 -21.76 10.76
CA ARG A 138 31.50 -20.31 10.62
C ARG A 138 32.84 -20.09 9.91
N GLU A 139 32.91 -20.25 8.61
CA GLU A 139 33.85 -19.47 7.81
C GLU A 139 33.06 -18.31 7.24
N GLU A 140 33.16 -17.18 7.90
CA GLU A 140 32.60 -15.90 7.42
C GLU A 140 33.42 -15.42 6.23
N ASP A 141 33.07 -15.90 5.05
CA ASP A 141 33.54 -15.29 3.82
C ASP A 141 32.49 -14.24 3.39
N PRO A 142 32.79 -12.93 3.55
CA PRO A 142 31.89 -11.85 3.12
C PRO A 142 31.50 -11.97 1.64
N ALA A 143 32.31 -12.63 0.83
CA ALA A 143 32.02 -12.90 -0.58
C ALA A 143 30.87 -13.89 -0.81
N ASN A 144 30.42 -14.59 0.24
CA ASN A 144 29.39 -15.64 0.13
C ASN A 144 28.10 -15.34 0.91
N GLY A 145 28.00 -14.18 1.57
CA GLY A 145 26.88 -13.77 2.40
C GLY A 145 25.81 -12.95 1.66
N LEU A 146 25.04 -12.19 2.41
CA LEU A 146 23.92 -11.36 1.90
C LEU A 146 24.35 -10.44 0.76
N ALA A 147 25.54 -9.84 0.83
CA ALA A 147 26.09 -8.96 -0.22
C ALA A 147 26.21 -9.67 -1.58
N HIS A 148 26.67 -10.90 -1.58
CA HIS A 148 26.76 -11.72 -2.81
C HIS A 148 25.37 -11.99 -3.40
N ILE A 149 24.40 -12.38 -2.56
CA ILE A 149 23.03 -12.69 -2.97
C ILE A 149 22.35 -11.46 -3.54
N VAL A 150 22.44 -10.31 -2.84
CA VAL A 150 21.85 -9.04 -3.29
C VAL A 150 22.46 -8.60 -4.62
N SER A 151 23.80 -8.71 -4.77
CA SER A 151 24.48 -8.38 -6.03
C SER A 151 24.03 -9.31 -7.16
N GLU A 152 23.90 -10.61 -6.89
CA GLU A 152 23.48 -11.61 -7.87
C GLU A 152 22.04 -11.34 -8.35
N ILE A 153 21.08 -11.17 -7.42
CA ILE A 153 19.67 -10.97 -7.80
C ILE A 153 19.47 -9.61 -8.49
N LYS A 154 20.15 -8.54 -8.07
CA LYS A 154 20.10 -7.25 -8.77
C LYS A 154 20.67 -7.35 -10.18
N GLY A 155 21.80 -8.02 -10.35
CA GLY A 155 22.47 -8.14 -11.65
C GLY A 155 21.76 -9.04 -12.63
N LYS A 156 21.23 -10.19 -12.17
CA LYS A 156 20.57 -11.17 -13.03
C LYS A 156 19.12 -10.83 -13.36
N HIS A 157 18.37 -10.25 -12.40
CA HIS A 157 16.93 -10.02 -12.50
C HIS A 157 16.57 -8.54 -12.67
N GLU A 158 17.58 -7.69 -12.89
CA GLU A 158 17.39 -6.23 -13.09
C GLU A 158 16.55 -5.57 -11.97
N LEU A 159 16.70 -6.08 -10.74
CA LEU A 159 16.04 -5.48 -9.58
C LEU A 159 16.61 -4.10 -9.30
N LYS A 160 15.72 -3.14 -9.06
CA LYS A 160 16.08 -1.78 -8.66
C LYS A 160 16.28 -1.68 -7.15
N TYR A 161 15.45 -2.40 -6.37
CA TYR A 161 15.43 -2.29 -4.91
C TYR A 161 15.32 -3.66 -4.26
N VAL A 162 16.11 -3.84 -3.19
CA VAL A 162 16.04 -4.97 -2.26
C VAL A 162 15.77 -4.41 -0.88
N TYR A 163 14.67 -4.83 -0.26
CA TYR A 163 14.30 -4.53 1.12
C TYR A 163 14.40 -5.79 1.95
N VAL A 164 14.75 -5.65 3.22
CA VAL A 164 14.75 -6.77 4.17
C VAL A 164 13.92 -6.43 5.40
N TRP A 165 13.32 -7.43 6.00
CA TRP A 165 12.49 -7.31 7.19
C TRP A 165 13.34 -7.30 8.47
N HIS A 166 12.95 -6.52 9.46
CA HIS A 166 13.32 -6.70 10.86
C HIS A 166 12.24 -6.15 11.78
N ALA A 167 12.16 -6.63 13.04
CA ALA A 167 11.28 -6.03 14.03
C ALA A 167 11.89 -4.72 14.60
N ILE A 168 11.02 -3.82 15.13
CA ILE A 168 11.49 -2.59 15.79
C ILE A 168 12.48 -2.89 16.92
N THR A 169 12.35 -4.04 17.57
CA THR A 169 13.22 -4.53 18.64
C THR A 169 14.40 -5.37 18.13
N GLY A 170 14.60 -5.46 16.80
CA GLY A 170 15.59 -6.30 16.14
C GLY A 170 15.00 -7.60 15.61
N TYR A 171 14.34 -8.36 16.45
CA TYR A 171 13.51 -9.52 16.12
C TYR A 171 12.27 -9.54 17.02
N TRP A 172 11.37 -10.51 16.86
CA TRP A 172 10.17 -10.67 17.70
C TRP A 172 10.51 -10.68 19.19
N GLY A 173 11.43 -11.53 19.63
CA GLY A 173 11.94 -11.59 21.00
C GLY A 173 13.07 -10.60 21.32
N GLY A 174 13.30 -9.61 20.47
CA GLY A 174 14.32 -8.57 20.66
C GLY A 174 15.74 -9.01 20.35
N VAL A 175 16.71 -8.34 20.97
CA VAL A 175 18.15 -8.62 20.89
C VAL A 175 18.58 -9.42 22.12
N ARG A 176 19.25 -10.54 21.90
CA ARG A 176 19.67 -11.44 22.96
C ARG A 176 20.65 -10.76 23.93
N PRO A 177 20.34 -10.68 25.23
CA PRO A 177 21.28 -10.14 26.22
C PRO A 177 22.58 -10.94 26.27
N GLY A 178 23.72 -10.25 26.26
CA GLY A 178 25.04 -10.89 26.37
C GLY A 178 25.43 -11.74 25.15
N ALA A 179 24.81 -11.54 24.00
CA ALA A 179 25.28 -12.18 22.76
C ALA A 179 26.64 -11.61 22.35
N ASP A 180 27.55 -12.53 21.95
CA ASP A 180 28.92 -12.17 21.57
C ASP A 180 28.94 -11.08 20.48
N GLY A 181 29.67 -10.00 20.71
CA GLY A 181 29.77 -8.86 19.81
C GLY A 181 28.58 -7.90 19.82
N MET A 182 27.55 -8.17 20.64
CA MET A 182 26.36 -7.32 20.77
C MET A 182 26.19 -6.73 22.20
N GLU A 183 27.13 -6.97 23.11
CA GLU A 183 27.07 -6.54 24.52
C GLU A 183 26.99 -5.01 24.66
N HIS A 184 27.60 -4.30 23.72
CA HIS A 184 27.65 -2.84 23.71
C HIS A 184 26.29 -2.17 23.50
N TYR A 185 25.27 -2.89 23.01
CA TYR A 185 23.88 -2.43 22.94
C TYR A 185 23.16 -2.48 24.29
N GLN A 186 23.75 -3.14 25.30
CA GLN A 186 23.21 -3.24 26.65
C GLN A 186 21.77 -3.74 26.69
N SER A 187 21.46 -4.73 25.84
CA SER A 187 20.14 -5.35 25.82
C SER A 187 19.83 -6.01 27.17
N LYS A 188 18.60 -5.85 27.66
CA LYS A 188 18.11 -6.44 28.89
C LYS A 188 16.75 -7.06 28.69
N MET A 189 16.49 -8.16 29.38
CA MET A 189 15.18 -8.78 29.36
C MET A 189 14.11 -7.83 29.90
N GLN A 190 13.06 -7.64 29.14
CA GLN A 190 11.87 -6.88 29.49
C GLN A 190 10.63 -7.73 29.23
N TYR A 191 9.64 -7.57 30.08
CA TYR A 191 8.37 -8.28 29.95
C TYR A 191 7.28 -7.24 29.66
N PRO A 192 6.62 -7.32 28.49
CA PRO A 192 5.56 -6.39 28.14
C PRO A 192 4.44 -6.41 29.19
N VAL A 193 3.98 -5.23 29.57
CA VAL A 193 2.84 -5.09 30.47
C VAL A 193 1.69 -4.47 29.69
N SER A 194 0.70 -5.28 29.37
CA SER A 194 -0.52 -4.78 28.76
C SER A 194 -1.55 -4.36 29.81
N SER A 195 -2.24 -3.25 29.53
CA SER A 195 -3.39 -2.87 30.35
C SER A 195 -4.52 -3.89 30.19
N PRO A 196 -5.43 -4.00 31.20
CA PRO A 196 -6.61 -4.87 31.05
C PRO A 196 -7.45 -4.57 29.81
N GLY A 197 -7.43 -3.32 29.33
CA GLY A 197 -8.10 -2.93 28.10
C GLY A 197 -7.43 -3.52 26.84
N VAL A 198 -6.11 -3.51 26.77
CA VAL A 198 -5.35 -4.13 25.66
C VAL A 198 -5.55 -5.64 25.68
N GLN A 199 -5.34 -6.30 26.82
CA GLN A 199 -5.57 -7.75 26.98
C GLN A 199 -7.00 -8.15 26.58
N LYS A 200 -7.97 -7.31 26.91
CA LYS A 200 -9.37 -7.55 26.54
C LYS A 200 -9.64 -7.33 25.05
N ASN A 201 -8.89 -6.47 24.37
CA ASN A 201 -9.18 -6.05 23.00
C ASN A 201 -8.32 -6.73 21.93
N GLU A 202 -7.15 -7.22 22.26
CA GLU A 202 -6.20 -7.82 21.32
C GLU A 202 -5.66 -9.17 21.82
N PRO A 203 -6.40 -10.26 21.63
CA PRO A 203 -5.78 -11.58 21.74
C PRO A 203 -4.84 -11.75 20.54
N CYS A 204 -3.55 -11.56 20.75
CA CYS A 204 -2.52 -11.75 19.75
C CYS A 204 -1.53 -12.80 20.27
N GLU A 205 -1.40 -13.91 19.55
CA GLU A 205 -0.53 -15.02 19.93
C GLU A 205 0.94 -14.57 20.07
N ALA A 206 1.41 -13.76 19.12
CA ALA A 206 2.76 -13.19 19.19
C ALA A 206 2.96 -12.34 20.45
N PHE A 207 1.99 -11.48 20.80
CA PHE A 207 2.08 -10.65 22.01
C PHE A 207 2.08 -11.51 23.27
N ASN A 208 1.23 -12.53 23.35
CA ASN A 208 1.18 -13.43 24.50
C ASN A 208 2.50 -14.20 24.64
N SER A 209 3.06 -14.72 23.55
CA SER A 209 4.36 -15.37 23.55
C SER A 209 5.47 -14.46 24.05
N ILE A 210 5.51 -13.19 23.61
CA ILE A 210 6.49 -12.20 24.06
C ILE A 210 6.27 -11.83 25.54
N ALA A 211 5.02 -11.73 25.99
CA ALA A 211 4.69 -11.43 27.39
C ALA A 211 5.17 -12.53 28.33
N ASP A 212 5.01 -13.79 27.92
CA ASP A 212 5.40 -14.95 28.72
C ASP A 212 6.92 -15.19 28.74
N ASN A 213 7.58 -15.04 27.58
CA ASN A 213 9.01 -15.34 27.42
C ASN A 213 9.90 -14.09 27.58
N GLY A 214 9.31 -12.90 27.61
CA GLY A 214 10.03 -11.62 27.58
C GLY A 214 10.71 -11.36 26.24
N LEU A 215 11.24 -10.16 26.09
CA LEU A 215 12.09 -9.80 24.97
C LEU A 215 13.36 -9.07 25.43
N GLY A 216 14.44 -9.20 24.68
CA GLY A 216 15.67 -8.47 24.90
C GLY A 216 15.55 -7.04 24.32
N LEU A 217 15.25 -6.07 25.20
CA LEU A 217 15.15 -4.67 24.78
C LEU A 217 16.52 -4.01 24.79
N VAL A 218 16.95 -3.50 23.66
CA VAL A 218 18.15 -2.66 23.55
C VAL A 218 17.97 -1.41 24.42
N ASP A 219 19.00 -1.01 25.15
CA ASP A 219 18.95 0.21 25.96
C ASP A 219 18.55 1.41 25.08
N PRO A 220 17.51 2.19 25.46
CA PRO A 220 17.02 3.31 24.66
C PRO A 220 18.08 4.38 24.32
N ASP A 221 19.18 4.47 25.07
CA ASP A 221 20.29 5.36 24.77
C ASP A 221 21.32 4.73 23.82
N LYS A 222 21.20 3.42 23.53
CA LYS A 222 22.04 2.65 22.60
C LYS A 222 21.31 2.25 21.32
N VAL A 223 19.99 2.43 21.23
CA VAL A 223 19.18 1.96 20.11
C VAL A 223 19.58 2.59 18.77
N PHE A 224 20.09 3.84 18.77
CA PHE A 224 20.63 4.43 17.54
C PHE A 224 21.87 3.68 17.06
N SER A 225 22.79 3.31 17.94
CA SER A 225 23.98 2.52 17.58
C SER A 225 23.56 1.18 16.99
N PHE A 226 22.61 0.49 17.62
CA PHE A 226 22.07 -0.76 17.12
C PHE A 226 21.50 -0.62 15.68
N TYR A 227 20.58 0.30 15.45
CA TYR A 227 20.02 0.49 14.12
C TYR A 227 21.08 0.94 13.11
N ASN A 228 21.98 1.84 13.51
CA ASN A 228 23.01 2.33 12.60
C ASN A 228 23.97 1.22 12.17
N GLU A 229 24.35 0.31 13.04
CA GLU A 229 25.22 -0.82 12.71
C GLU A 229 24.49 -1.84 11.83
N LEU A 230 23.25 -2.23 12.19
CA LEU A 230 22.41 -3.10 11.37
C LEU A 230 22.18 -2.53 9.97
N HIS A 231 21.74 -1.27 9.88
CA HIS A 231 21.42 -0.65 8.58
C HIS A 231 22.67 -0.34 7.76
N SER A 232 23.81 -0.03 8.40
CA SER A 232 25.10 0.13 7.72
C SER A 232 25.58 -1.19 7.12
N TYR A 233 25.44 -2.29 7.86
CA TYR A 233 25.70 -3.63 7.35
C TYR A 233 24.82 -3.93 6.11
N LEU A 234 23.51 -3.73 6.22
CA LEU A 234 22.56 -3.97 5.13
C LEU A 234 22.86 -3.09 3.90
N ALA A 235 23.12 -1.80 4.10
CA ALA A 235 23.48 -0.89 3.02
C ALA A 235 24.80 -1.29 2.34
N SER A 236 25.81 -1.74 3.11
CA SER A 236 27.08 -2.26 2.56
C SER A 236 26.87 -3.54 1.76
N ALA A 237 25.87 -4.35 2.10
CA ALA A 237 25.45 -5.52 1.34
C ALA A 237 24.62 -5.19 0.08
N GLY A 238 24.34 -3.90 -0.18
CA GLY A 238 23.58 -3.46 -1.34
C GLY A 238 22.06 -3.46 -1.15
N VAL A 239 21.57 -3.63 0.08
CA VAL A 239 20.16 -3.48 0.46
C VAL A 239 19.76 -2.01 0.40
N ASP A 240 18.57 -1.69 -0.12
CA ASP A 240 18.12 -0.31 -0.38
C ASP A 240 17.17 0.21 0.70
N GLY A 241 16.64 -0.66 1.54
CA GLY A 241 15.70 -0.28 2.59
C GLY A 241 15.25 -1.44 3.46
N VAL A 242 14.35 -1.16 4.38
CA VAL A 242 13.86 -2.14 5.34
C VAL A 242 12.33 -2.10 5.48
N LYS A 243 11.73 -3.27 5.76
CA LYS A 243 10.37 -3.40 6.29
C LYS A 243 10.51 -3.57 7.81
N VAL A 244 10.06 -2.58 8.58
CA VAL A 244 10.20 -2.57 10.05
C VAL A 244 8.86 -2.89 10.69
N ASP A 245 8.81 -4.01 11.38
CA ASP A 245 7.60 -4.59 11.93
C ASP A 245 7.57 -4.58 13.48
N VAL A 246 6.47 -5.07 14.06
CA VAL A 246 6.26 -5.23 15.53
C VAL A 246 6.36 -3.91 16.29
N GLN A 247 6.11 -2.78 15.63
CA GLN A 247 6.37 -1.46 16.21
C GLN A 247 5.46 -1.12 17.40
N ASN A 248 4.26 -1.68 17.44
CA ASN A 248 3.27 -1.46 18.50
C ASN A 248 3.71 -2.01 19.86
N ILE A 249 4.66 -2.96 19.92
CA ILE A 249 5.12 -3.56 21.17
C ILE A 249 5.75 -2.53 22.12
N LEU A 250 6.30 -1.43 21.61
CA LEU A 250 6.94 -0.39 22.40
C LEU A 250 5.99 0.23 23.44
N GLU A 251 4.68 0.29 23.15
CA GLU A 251 3.70 0.83 24.10
C GLU A 251 3.56 -0.02 25.37
N ALA A 252 3.87 -1.31 25.29
CA ALA A 252 3.82 -2.23 26.41
C ALA A 252 5.15 -2.33 27.19
N LEU A 253 6.23 -1.67 26.72
CA LEU A 253 7.58 -1.76 27.26
C LEU A 253 8.04 -0.49 27.99
N GLY A 254 7.19 0.50 28.16
CA GLY A 254 7.56 1.81 28.73
C GLY A 254 7.92 1.81 30.23
N GLY A 255 7.66 0.71 30.94
CA GLY A 255 8.01 0.58 32.38
C GLY A 255 9.52 0.68 32.59
N GLY A 256 9.95 1.56 33.50
CA GLY A 256 11.37 1.80 33.78
C GLY A 256 12.10 2.70 32.77
N HIS A 257 11.45 3.11 31.66
CA HIS A 257 12.03 3.91 30.58
C HIS A 257 11.39 5.30 30.42
N GLY A 258 10.78 5.82 31.47
CA GLY A 258 10.10 7.12 31.43
C GLY A 258 8.71 7.09 30.82
N GLY A 259 8.14 5.90 30.64
CA GLY A 259 6.83 5.66 30.06
C GLY A 259 6.87 5.37 28.54
N ARG A 260 5.74 4.84 28.04
CA ARG A 260 5.63 4.37 26.65
C ARG A 260 5.88 5.47 25.61
N VAL A 261 5.43 6.69 25.87
CA VAL A 261 5.61 7.84 24.94
C VAL A 261 7.09 8.19 24.76
N LEU A 262 7.85 8.19 25.86
CA LEU A 262 9.28 8.50 25.79
C LEU A 262 10.05 7.37 25.11
N LEU A 263 9.75 6.12 25.41
CA LEU A 263 10.37 4.96 24.79
C LEU A 263 10.11 4.93 23.29
N SER A 264 8.84 5.02 22.87
CA SER A 264 8.47 5.04 21.44
C SER A 264 9.14 6.18 20.70
N ARG A 265 9.21 7.38 21.32
CA ARG A 265 9.90 8.52 20.70
C ARG A 265 11.39 8.27 20.50
N LYS A 266 12.10 7.71 21.49
CA LYS A 266 13.53 7.38 21.37
C LYS A 266 13.78 6.38 20.26
N TYR A 267 12.99 5.30 20.19
CA TYR A 267 13.11 4.28 19.16
C TYR A 267 12.80 4.83 17.77
N GLN A 268 11.70 5.57 17.60
CA GLN A 268 11.33 6.15 16.30
C GLN A 268 12.35 7.18 15.81
N GLN A 269 12.86 8.05 16.69
CA GLN A 269 13.91 9.00 16.33
C GLN A 269 15.21 8.30 15.92
N ALA A 270 15.60 7.26 16.62
CA ALA A 270 16.77 6.47 16.29
C ALA A 270 16.61 5.74 14.94
N LEU A 271 15.44 5.14 14.72
CA LEU A 271 15.11 4.45 13.47
C LEU A 271 15.19 5.42 12.29
N GLU A 272 14.44 6.53 12.34
CA GLU A 272 14.42 7.52 11.26
C GLU A 272 15.79 8.15 10.99
N ALA A 273 16.59 8.39 12.05
CA ALA A 273 17.96 8.90 11.90
C ALA A 273 18.88 7.89 11.22
N SER A 274 18.76 6.60 11.57
CA SER A 274 19.54 5.54 10.94
C SER A 274 19.13 5.30 9.48
N ILE A 275 17.83 5.31 9.17
CA ILE A 275 17.32 5.23 7.80
C ILE A 275 17.88 6.37 6.95
N ALA A 276 17.77 7.61 7.43
CA ALA A 276 18.26 8.79 6.72
C ALA A 276 19.78 8.77 6.47
N ARG A 277 20.54 8.08 7.31
CA ARG A 277 22.00 7.95 7.19
C ARG A 277 22.43 6.86 6.24
N ASN A 278 21.76 5.72 6.26
CA ASN A 278 22.23 4.49 5.63
C ASN A 278 21.53 4.18 4.30
N PHE A 279 20.26 4.54 4.15
CA PHE A 279 19.49 4.27 2.94
C PHE A 279 19.20 5.56 2.19
N ARG A 280 19.40 5.49 0.88
CA ARG A 280 18.94 6.55 -0.03
C ARG A 280 17.42 6.45 -0.15
N ASP A 281 16.78 7.51 -0.57
CA ASP A 281 15.38 7.47 -0.98
C ASP A 281 14.38 7.11 0.13
N ASN A 282 14.72 7.37 1.42
CA ASN A 282 13.84 7.10 2.55
C ASN A 282 13.29 5.65 2.57
N GLY A 283 14.18 4.67 2.36
CA GLY A 283 13.87 3.26 2.15
C GLY A 283 13.32 2.57 3.40
N ILE A 284 12.06 2.81 3.76
CA ILE A 284 11.37 2.16 4.88
C ILE A 284 9.89 1.89 4.56
N ILE A 285 9.42 0.69 4.95
CA ILE A 285 8.00 0.33 5.07
C ILE A 285 7.74 0.04 6.55
N CYS A 286 6.83 0.79 7.17
CA CYS A 286 6.44 0.57 8.58
C CYS A 286 5.28 -0.40 8.66
N CYS A 287 5.46 -1.49 9.42
CA CYS A 287 4.45 -2.50 9.69
C CYS A 287 4.09 -2.53 11.18
N MET A 288 2.87 -2.96 11.55
CA MET A 288 2.32 -2.95 12.91
C MET A 288 2.60 -1.64 13.67
N SER A 289 2.46 -0.51 12.97
CA SER A 289 2.85 0.83 13.45
C SER A 289 1.67 1.79 13.63
N HIS A 290 0.44 1.28 13.71
CA HIS A 290 -0.80 2.09 13.82
C HIS A 290 -1.05 2.62 15.22
N ASN A 291 -0.28 2.20 16.21
CA ASN A 291 -0.41 2.65 17.57
C ASN A 291 -0.10 4.15 17.69
N THR A 292 -0.79 4.80 18.62
CA THR A 292 -0.80 6.25 18.79
C THR A 292 0.60 6.83 19.01
N ASP A 293 1.42 6.18 19.85
CA ASP A 293 2.72 6.72 20.22
C ASP A 293 3.72 6.69 19.04
N ASN A 294 3.65 5.66 18.17
CA ASN A 294 4.45 5.61 16.97
C ASN A 294 4.00 6.66 15.93
N LEU A 295 2.69 6.74 15.65
CA LEU A 295 2.16 7.71 14.68
C LEU A 295 2.52 9.15 15.05
N TYR A 296 2.41 9.52 16.34
CA TYR A 296 2.77 10.87 16.78
C TYR A 296 4.27 11.11 16.95
N SER A 297 5.08 10.06 16.99
CA SER A 297 6.54 10.16 17.06
C SER A 297 7.21 10.15 15.68
N SER A 298 6.56 9.59 14.66
CA SER A 298 7.04 9.52 13.29
C SER A 298 7.07 10.90 12.63
N LYS A 299 8.17 11.24 11.96
CA LYS A 299 8.37 12.53 11.28
C LYS A 299 8.75 12.38 9.82
N ARG A 300 9.36 11.26 9.43
CA ARG A 300 9.89 10.99 8.10
C ARG A 300 9.39 9.68 7.49
N ASN A 301 8.73 8.83 8.25
CA ASN A 301 8.17 7.58 7.74
C ASN A 301 7.11 7.89 6.69
N ALA A 302 7.41 7.56 5.43
CA ALA A 302 6.54 7.92 4.32
C ALA A 302 5.56 6.79 3.95
N VAL A 303 5.91 5.53 4.19
CA VAL A 303 5.13 4.34 3.81
C VAL A 303 4.75 3.56 5.05
N VAL A 304 3.45 3.38 5.27
CA VAL A 304 2.91 2.73 6.48
C VAL A 304 1.81 1.75 6.11
N ARG A 305 1.94 0.50 6.55
CA ARG A 305 0.87 -0.49 6.49
C ARG A 305 -0.40 0.08 7.15
N ALA A 306 -1.54 -0.04 6.52
CA ALA A 306 -2.76 0.64 6.95
C ALA A 306 -3.86 -0.30 7.46
N SER A 307 -3.61 -1.59 7.52
CA SER A 307 -4.49 -2.60 8.10
C SER A 307 -3.68 -3.78 8.63
N ASP A 308 -4.38 -4.78 9.16
CA ASP A 308 -3.87 -6.12 9.38
C ASP A 308 -3.36 -6.76 8.08
N ASP A 309 -2.62 -7.86 8.15
CA ASP A 309 -2.06 -8.55 7.00
C ASP A 309 -3.15 -9.05 6.03
N PHE A 310 -2.75 -9.26 4.78
CA PHE A 310 -3.49 -10.11 3.87
C PHE A 310 -3.47 -11.55 4.41
N TRP A 311 -4.65 -12.05 4.78
CA TRP A 311 -4.81 -13.40 5.33
C TRP A 311 -5.38 -14.33 4.27
N PRO A 312 -4.56 -15.10 3.53
CA PRO A 312 -5.05 -15.92 2.40
C PRO A 312 -5.99 -17.04 2.82
N ARG A 313 -5.94 -17.47 4.08
CA ARG A 313 -6.74 -18.59 4.61
C ARG A 313 -7.98 -18.15 5.39
N ASP A 314 -8.14 -16.85 5.64
CA ASP A 314 -9.32 -16.32 6.34
C ASP A 314 -10.30 -15.66 5.36
N PRO A 315 -11.39 -16.35 4.98
CA PRO A 315 -12.35 -15.82 4.02
C PRO A 315 -13.09 -14.56 4.50
N ALA A 316 -13.10 -14.27 5.80
CA ALA A 316 -13.70 -13.07 6.35
C ALA A 316 -12.79 -11.85 6.18
N SER A 317 -11.47 -12.04 6.08
CA SER A 317 -10.49 -10.95 6.12
C SER A 317 -10.51 -10.08 4.86
N HIS A 318 -10.83 -10.61 3.68
CA HIS A 318 -10.59 -9.94 2.40
C HIS A 318 -11.37 -8.62 2.23
N THR A 319 -12.67 -8.62 2.52
CA THR A 319 -13.49 -7.40 2.44
C THR A 319 -13.18 -6.43 3.59
N ILE A 320 -12.88 -6.99 4.78
CA ILE A 320 -12.45 -6.21 5.96
C ILE A 320 -11.15 -5.49 5.67
N HIS A 321 -10.16 -6.16 5.06
CA HIS A 321 -8.87 -5.58 4.71
C HIS A 321 -9.04 -4.34 3.83
N ILE A 322 -9.77 -4.46 2.71
CA ILE A 322 -10.01 -3.36 1.78
C ILE A 322 -10.73 -2.19 2.45
N ALA A 323 -11.81 -2.47 3.21
CA ALA A 323 -12.54 -1.43 3.93
C ALA A 323 -11.66 -0.76 4.99
N SER A 324 -10.88 -1.53 5.76
CA SER A 324 -10.01 -1.00 6.81
C SER A 324 -8.95 -0.06 6.23
N VAL A 325 -8.24 -0.47 5.16
CA VAL A 325 -7.23 0.40 4.53
C VAL A 325 -7.87 1.68 3.99
N ALA A 326 -9.02 1.58 3.29
CA ALA A 326 -9.69 2.74 2.73
C ALA A 326 -10.05 3.77 3.80
N TYR A 327 -10.65 3.34 4.92
CA TYR A 327 -11.05 4.26 5.99
C TYR A 327 -9.85 4.76 6.81
N ASN A 328 -8.85 3.94 7.07
CA ASN A 328 -7.62 4.38 7.74
C ASN A 328 -6.86 5.41 6.90
N THR A 329 -6.96 5.33 5.59
CA THR A 329 -6.36 6.31 4.67
C THR A 329 -6.94 7.71 4.81
N VAL A 330 -8.17 7.87 5.32
CA VAL A 330 -8.75 9.19 5.61
C VAL A 330 -7.88 10.00 6.57
N PHE A 331 -7.27 9.33 7.55
CA PHE A 331 -6.35 9.94 8.50
C PHE A 331 -4.88 9.79 8.05
N LEU A 332 -4.41 8.58 7.82
CA LEU A 332 -3.01 8.31 7.49
C LEU A 332 -2.58 8.98 6.18
N GLY A 333 -3.46 9.01 5.19
CA GLY A 333 -3.20 9.60 3.88
C GLY A 333 -2.99 11.11 3.87
N GLU A 334 -3.16 11.80 5.01
CA GLU A 334 -2.85 13.22 5.14
C GLU A 334 -1.35 13.48 5.34
N PHE A 335 -0.59 12.49 5.82
CA PHE A 335 0.82 12.66 6.17
C PHE A 335 1.71 11.44 5.86
N MET A 336 1.14 10.34 5.36
CA MET A 336 1.86 9.12 4.97
C MET A 336 1.19 8.51 3.73
N GLN A 337 1.92 7.66 3.00
CA GLN A 337 1.34 6.79 1.98
C GLN A 337 0.93 5.48 2.65
N PRO A 338 -0.36 5.20 2.77
CA PRO A 338 -0.82 3.90 3.24
C PRO A 338 -0.39 2.79 2.29
N ASP A 339 0.22 1.76 2.84
CA ASP A 339 0.54 0.53 2.15
C ASP A 339 -0.62 -0.46 2.31
N TRP A 340 -1.02 -1.08 1.20
CA TRP A 340 -2.16 -2.00 1.12
C TRP A 340 -1.76 -3.46 1.29
N ASP A 341 -0.50 -3.73 1.63
CA ASP A 341 0.07 -5.06 1.76
C ASP A 341 0.14 -5.89 0.47
N MET A 342 0.85 -7.00 0.56
CA MET A 342 0.91 -8.05 -0.46
C MET A 342 -0.46 -8.71 -0.69
N PHE A 343 -0.56 -9.48 -1.77
CA PHE A 343 -1.65 -10.41 -2.03
C PHE A 343 -1.14 -11.57 -2.91
N HIS A 344 -1.95 -12.62 -3.11
CA HIS A 344 -1.61 -13.68 -4.06
C HIS A 344 -2.35 -13.48 -5.38
N SER A 345 -1.63 -13.51 -6.50
CA SER A 345 -2.24 -13.34 -7.82
C SER A 345 -3.18 -14.48 -8.21
N VAL A 346 -2.98 -15.66 -7.66
CA VAL A 346 -3.81 -16.86 -7.92
C VAL A 346 -4.92 -17.08 -6.88
N HIS A 347 -5.09 -16.18 -5.92
CA HIS A 347 -6.14 -16.31 -4.91
C HIS A 347 -7.54 -16.07 -5.50
N PRO A 348 -8.61 -16.72 -5.02
CA PRO A 348 -9.98 -16.46 -5.50
C PRO A 348 -10.44 -15.00 -5.38
N MET A 349 -9.82 -14.22 -4.47
CA MET A 349 -10.06 -12.79 -4.30
C MET A 349 -8.98 -11.92 -4.94
N ALA A 350 -8.12 -12.46 -5.79
CA ALA A 350 -6.96 -11.75 -6.35
C ALA A 350 -7.35 -10.49 -7.12
N GLU A 351 -8.34 -10.57 -8.01
CA GLU A 351 -8.80 -9.41 -8.78
C GLU A 351 -9.37 -8.30 -7.87
N TYR A 352 -10.10 -8.69 -6.81
CA TYR A 352 -10.64 -7.76 -5.81
C TYR A 352 -9.53 -6.98 -5.09
N HIS A 353 -8.49 -7.69 -4.68
CA HIS A 353 -7.30 -7.10 -4.04
C HIS A 353 -6.46 -6.28 -5.02
N ALA A 354 -6.29 -6.76 -6.25
CA ALA A 354 -5.56 -6.06 -7.32
C ALA A 354 -6.21 -4.72 -7.69
N ALA A 355 -7.54 -4.73 -7.89
CA ALA A 355 -8.33 -3.53 -8.18
C ALA A 355 -8.18 -2.47 -7.07
N ALA A 356 -8.22 -2.89 -5.80
CA ALA A 356 -8.07 -1.98 -4.66
C ALA A 356 -6.68 -1.33 -4.63
N ARG A 357 -5.61 -2.07 -4.90
CA ARG A 357 -4.25 -1.53 -4.96
C ARG A 357 -4.04 -0.61 -6.16
N ALA A 358 -4.66 -0.91 -7.29
CA ALA A 358 -4.60 -0.05 -8.47
C ALA A 358 -5.17 1.35 -8.22
N VAL A 359 -6.20 1.47 -7.37
CA VAL A 359 -6.78 2.77 -6.97
C VAL A 359 -6.15 3.33 -5.70
N GLY A 360 -5.39 2.53 -4.95
CA GLY A 360 -4.81 2.87 -3.65
C GLY A 360 -3.71 3.92 -3.68
N GLY A 361 -3.03 4.09 -4.81
CA GLY A 361 -1.86 4.99 -4.94
C GLY A 361 -0.61 4.48 -4.20
N CYS A 362 -0.61 3.23 -3.78
CA CYS A 362 0.42 2.54 -3.02
C CYS A 362 1.39 1.77 -3.94
N ALA A 363 2.40 1.12 -3.33
CA ALA A 363 3.13 0.04 -3.98
C ALA A 363 2.20 -1.12 -4.35
N ILE A 364 2.53 -1.84 -5.42
CA ILE A 364 1.86 -3.08 -5.80
C ILE A 364 2.88 -4.20 -5.75
N TYR A 365 2.64 -5.16 -4.87
CA TYR A 365 3.49 -6.33 -4.73
C TYR A 365 2.67 -7.56 -4.32
N VAL A 366 3.12 -8.71 -4.79
CA VAL A 366 2.48 -10.00 -4.49
C VAL A 366 3.38 -10.85 -3.60
N SER A 367 2.80 -11.89 -3.00
CA SER A 367 3.52 -12.87 -2.19
C SER A 367 3.32 -14.29 -2.73
N ASP A 368 3.29 -14.41 -4.03
CA ASP A 368 3.10 -15.67 -4.75
C ASP A 368 4.25 -16.65 -4.51
N LYS A 369 3.94 -17.92 -4.41
CA LYS A 369 4.96 -18.97 -4.44
C LYS A 369 5.63 -19.06 -5.81
N PRO A 370 6.94 -19.37 -5.89
CA PRO A 370 7.64 -19.55 -7.16
C PRO A 370 6.87 -20.46 -8.13
N GLY A 371 6.70 -19.98 -9.35
CA GLY A 371 6.00 -20.71 -10.41
C GLY A 371 4.47 -20.74 -10.33
N ASN A 372 3.88 -20.10 -9.33
CA ASN A 372 2.43 -20.08 -9.14
C ASN A 372 1.88 -18.65 -9.26
N HIS A 373 1.75 -18.15 -10.50
CA HIS A 373 1.38 -16.78 -10.82
C HIS A 373 0.22 -16.72 -11.79
N ASP A 374 -0.67 -15.75 -11.61
CA ASP A 374 -1.66 -15.34 -12.62
C ASP A 374 -1.10 -14.15 -13.43
N PHE A 375 -0.42 -14.45 -14.52
CA PHE A 375 0.18 -13.43 -15.37
C PHE A 375 -0.84 -12.55 -16.11
N ASP A 376 -2.05 -13.07 -16.36
CA ASP A 376 -3.09 -12.27 -17.01
C ASP A 376 -3.61 -11.20 -16.06
N LEU A 377 -3.76 -11.53 -14.77
CA LEU A 377 -4.06 -10.55 -13.74
C LEU A 377 -2.91 -9.56 -13.55
N LEU A 378 -1.67 -10.05 -13.45
CA LEU A 378 -0.51 -9.18 -13.23
C LEU A 378 -0.32 -8.17 -14.36
N ARG A 379 -0.57 -8.53 -15.62
CA ARG A 379 -0.52 -7.60 -16.76
C ARG A 379 -1.57 -6.48 -16.70
N LYS A 380 -2.62 -6.60 -15.90
CA LYS A 380 -3.57 -5.50 -15.63
C LYS A 380 -3.02 -4.47 -14.64
N LEU A 381 -1.88 -4.75 -13.99
CA LEU A 381 -1.24 -3.91 -12.97
C LEU A 381 0.15 -3.43 -13.39
N VAL A 382 0.89 -4.24 -14.14
CA VAL A 382 2.32 -4.08 -14.40
C VAL A 382 2.57 -3.80 -15.88
N LEU A 383 3.30 -2.74 -16.17
CA LEU A 383 3.75 -2.41 -17.51
C LEU A 383 4.96 -3.28 -17.92
N PRO A 384 5.27 -3.42 -19.22
CA PRO A 384 6.37 -4.27 -19.69
C PRO A 384 7.75 -3.92 -19.09
N ASP A 385 7.97 -2.68 -18.66
CA ASP A 385 9.20 -2.24 -17.98
C ASP A 385 9.25 -2.59 -16.48
N GLY A 386 8.20 -3.24 -15.95
CA GLY A 386 8.04 -3.56 -14.54
C GLY A 386 7.53 -2.41 -13.68
N SER A 387 7.22 -1.25 -14.27
CA SER A 387 6.59 -0.15 -13.57
C SER A 387 5.07 -0.33 -13.46
N ILE A 388 4.44 0.46 -12.60
CA ILE A 388 2.99 0.46 -12.41
C ILE A 388 2.38 1.82 -12.76
N LEU A 389 1.10 1.82 -13.08
CA LEU A 389 0.31 3.05 -13.26
C LEU A 389 -0.20 3.53 -11.88
N ARG A 390 0.70 4.03 -11.05
CA ARG A 390 0.37 4.48 -9.71
C ARG A 390 -0.48 5.76 -9.72
N ALA A 391 -1.63 5.74 -9.04
CA ALA A 391 -2.43 6.93 -8.83
C ALA A 391 -1.72 7.92 -7.87
N LYS A 392 -2.01 9.21 -7.99
CA LYS A 392 -1.24 10.30 -7.38
C LYS A 392 -1.37 10.44 -5.87
N LEU A 393 -2.53 10.09 -5.33
CA LEU A 393 -2.89 10.32 -3.94
C LEU A 393 -3.08 9.00 -3.20
N PRO A 394 -3.07 9.00 -1.87
CA PRO A 394 -3.65 7.90 -1.10
C PRO A 394 -5.14 7.73 -1.43
N GLY A 395 -5.57 6.54 -1.84
CA GLY A 395 -6.95 6.22 -2.20
C GLY A 395 -7.88 6.28 -0.99
N ARG A 396 -8.97 7.04 -1.08
CA ARG A 396 -9.88 7.36 0.04
C ARG A 396 -11.32 7.04 -0.30
N PRO A 397 -12.18 6.74 0.68
CA PRO A 397 -13.61 6.63 0.45
C PRO A 397 -14.17 7.91 -0.17
N THR A 398 -15.13 7.77 -1.08
CA THR A 398 -15.89 8.90 -1.62
C THR A 398 -16.74 9.57 -0.53
N GLY A 399 -17.13 10.83 -0.72
CA GLY A 399 -17.85 11.60 0.30
C GLY A 399 -19.15 10.96 0.78
N ASP A 400 -19.85 10.22 -0.09
CA ASP A 400 -21.08 9.50 0.25
C ASP A 400 -20.85 8.18 1.02
N CYS A 401 -19.60 7.67 1.02
CA CYS A 401 -19.21 6.46 1.78
C CYS A 401 -18.65 6.79 3.17
N LEU A 402 -18.23 8.04 3.46
CA LEU A 402 -17.50 8.38 4.68
C LEU A 402 -18.20 8.00 5.99
N PHE A 403 -19.53 7.96 6.01
CA PHE A 403 -20.34 7.70 7.20
C PHE A 403 -21.25 6.49 7.03
N SER A 404 -20.98 5.60 6.07
CA SER A 404 -21.66 4.33 5.89
C SER A 404 -20.83 3.17 6.44
N ASP A 405 -21.45 2.03 6.69
CA ASP A 405 -20.75 0.79 7.04
C ASP A 405 -20.89 -0.22 5.87
N PRO A 406 -20.01 -0.13 4.86
CA PRO A 406 -20.13 -0.96 3.66
C PRO A 406 -19.88 -2.45 3.93
N ALA A 407 -19.53 -2.82 5.15
CA ALA A 407 -19.35 -4.22 5.56
C ALA A 407 -20.62 -4.85 6.15
N ARG A 408 -21.53 -4.01 6.73
CA ARG A 408 -22.64 -4.53 7.56
C ARG A 408 -24.00 -3.92 7.31
N ASP A 409 -24.09 -2.78 6.61
CA ASP A 409 -25.36 -2.04 6.49
C ASP A 409 -26.33 -2.62 5.45
N GLY A 410 -25.90 -3.63 4.68
CA GLY A 410 -26.69 -4.33 3.67
C GLY A 410 -27.08 -3.49 2.44
N LYS A 411 -26.50 -2.28 2.26
CA LYS A 411 -26.93 -1.34 1.21
C LYS A 411 -25.83 -0.48 0.60
N SER A 412 -24.69 -0.30 1.27
CA SER A 412 -23.65 0.61 0.79
C SER A 412 -22.56 -0.13 0.02
N ILE A 413 -22.21 0.38 -1.16
CA ILE A 413 -21.00 0.02 -1.91
C ILE A 413 -19.87 0.90 -1.39
N LEU A 414 -18.73 0.30 -1.04
CA LEU A 414 -17.52 1.06 -0.78
C LEU A 414 -16.97 1.61 -2.11
N LYS A 415 -16.87 2.92 -2.22
CA LYS A 415 -16.20 3.58 -3.35
C LYS A 415 -14.93 4.27 -2.89
N ILE A 416 -13.82 4.01 -3.57
CA ILE A 416 -12.50 4.56 -3.29
C ILE A 416 -12.10 5.40 -4.50
N TRP A 417 -11.79 6.69 -4.29
CA TRP A 417 -11.38 7.59 -5.36
C TRP A 417 -9.90 7.95 -5.28
N ASN A 418 -9.33 8.26 -6.44
CA ASN A 418 -7.98 8.77 -6.58
C ASN A 418 -7.85 9.65 -7.83
N LEU A 419 -6.68 10.24 -8.05
CA LEU A 419 -6.35 11.07 -9.21
C LEU A 419 -5.19 10.50 -10.02
N ASN A 420 -5.24 10.73 -11.33
CA ASN A 420 -4.14 10.64 -12.28
C ASN A 420 -3.73 12.03 -12.77
N ALA A 421 -2.89 12.11 -13.81
CA ALA A 421 -2.46 13.39 -14.39
C ALA A 421 -3.62 14.16 -15.05
N HIS A 422 -4.53 13.43 -15.70
CA HIS A 422 -5.62 14.00 -16.52
C HIS A 422 -6.97 13.35 -16.28
N SER A 423 -7.10 12.49 -15.27
CA SER A 423 -8.34 11.78 -14.95
C SER A 423 -8.44 11.49 -13.47
N GLY A 424 -9.63 11.11 -13.01
CA GLY A 424 -9.84 10.40 -11.76
C GLY A 424 -9.94 8.89 -11.98
N VAL A 425 -9.84 8.15 -10.91
CA VAL A 425 -10.13 6.71 -10.86
C VAL A 425 -10.98 6.42 -9.62
N ILE A 426 -11.97 5.54 -9.77
CA ILE A 426 -12.84 5.07 -8.67
C ILE A 426 -12.86 3.55 -8.70
N GLY A 427 -12.53 2.92 -7.57
CA GLY A 427 -12.84 1.51 -7.34
C GLY A 427 -14.13 1.40 -6.54
N ALA A 428 -15.07 0.58 -6.99
CA ALA A 428 -16.31 0.27 -6.30
C ALA A 428 -16.31 -1.20 -5.86
N PHE A 429 -16.64 -1.46 -4.58
CA PHE A 429 -16.48 -2.78 -3.95
C PHE A 429 -17.72 -3.13 -3.14
N ASN A 430 -18.30 -4.30 -3.34
CA ASN A 430 -19.29 -4.86 -2.42
C ASN A 430 -18.56 -5.59 -1.30
N CYS A 431 -18.40 -4.94 -0.15
CA CYS A 431 -17.69 -5.45 1.03
C CYS A 431 -18.61 -6.12 2.06
N GLN A 432 -19.89 -6.32 1.77
CA GLN A 432 -20.87 -6.81 2.73
C GLN A 432 -20.60 -8.26 3.18
N GLY A 433 -20.99 -8.58 4.40
CA GLY A 433 -21.08 -9.93 4.94
C GLY A 433 -19.99 -10.31 5.97
N ALA A 434 -18.92 -9.53 6.11
CA ALA A 434 -17.89 -9.80 7.11
C ALA A 434 -17.53 -8.55 7.91
N GLY A 435 -17.08 -8.73 9.14
CA GLY A 435 -16.66 -7.63 10.00
C GLY A 435 -15.95 -8.14 11.26
N TRP A 436 -15.24 -7.25 11.95
CA TRP A 436 -14.62 -7.56 13.24
C TRP A 436 -15.67 -7.78 14.32
N CYS A 437 -15.61 -8.93 14.99
CA CYS A 437 -16.46 -9.27 16.13
C CYS A 437 -15.78 -8.84 17.45
N ARG A 438 -16.32 -7.83 18.11
CA ARG A 438 -15.77 -7.33 19.40
C ARG A 438 -15.83 -8.34 20.54
N GLU A 439 -16.85 -9.22 20.54
CA GLU A 439 -17.03 -10.25 21.57
C GLU A 439 -16.09 -11.43 21.33
N GLY A 440 -16.03 -11.91 20.10
CA GLY A 440 -15.17 -13.04 19.70
C GLY A 440 -13.72 -12.68 19.43
N LYS A 441 -13.34 -11.37 19.38
CA LYS A 441 -11.99 -10.86 19.09
C LYS A 441 -11.38 -11.45 17.80
N LYS A 442 -12.19 -11.54 16.77
CA LYS A 442 -11.78 -12.10 15.46
C LYS A 442 -12.61 -11.54 14.32
N ASN A 443 -12.10 -11.70 13.12
CA ASN A 443 -12.89 -11.53 11.91
C ASN A 443 -14.00 -12.57 11.86
N LEU A 444 -15.19 -12.17 11.48
CA LEU A 444 -16.35 -13.04 11.43
C LEU A 444 -17.19 -12.74 10.20
N ILE A 445 -17.61 -13.79 9.50
CA ILE A 445 -18.69 -13.72 8.53
C ILE A 445 -20.01 -13.71 9.33
N HIS A 446 -20.67 -12.56 9.35
CA HIS A 446 -21.94 -12.36 10.05
C HIS A 446 -23.15 -12.56 9.12
N ASP A 447 -22.93 -12.50 7.81
CA ASP A 447 -23.90 -12.82 6.77
C ASP A 447 -23.22 -13.69 5.69
N VAL A 448 -23.64 -14.94 5.58
CA VAL A 448 -23.09 -15.91 4.62
C VAL A 448 -23.65 -15.72 3.21
N GLN A 449 -24.74 -14.96 3.06
CA GLN A 449 -25.42 -14.67 1.79
C GLN A 449 -25.78 -13.19 1.69
N PRO A 450 -24.79 -12.29 1.74
CA PRO A 450 -25.07 -10.87 1.58
C PRO A 450 -25.67 -10.60 0.19
N GLY A 451 -26.52 -9.58 0.13
CA GLY A 451 -27.25 -9.26 -1.09
C GLY A 451 -26.40 -8.59 -2.17
N THR A 452 -26.92 -8.63 -3.39
CA THR A 452 -26.48 -7.75 -4.47
C THR A 452 -26.88 -6.31 -4.14
N ILE A 453 -25.97 -5.36 -4.32
CA ILE A 453 -26.19 -3.95 -4.00
C ILE A 453 -26.09 -3.11 -5.26
N THR A 454 -27.02 -2.18 -5.41
CA THR A 454 -26.96 -1.14 -6.45
C THR A 454 -26.62 0.21 -5.81
N GLY A 455 -25.54 0.80 -6.28
CA GLY A 455 -25.11 2.16 -5.94
C GLY A 455 -25.02 3.03 -7.20
N ALA A 456 -24.30 4.13 -7.10
CA ALA A 456 -24.08 5.01 -8.25
C ALA A 456 -22.70 5.68 -8.20
N VAL A 457 -22.10 5.87 -9.37
CA VAL A 457 -20.86 6.61 -9.59
C VAL A 457 -21.19 7.95 -10.27
N ARG A 458 -20.51 9.00 -9.85
CA ARG A 458 -20.69 10.38 -10.36
C ARG A 458 -19.32 11.02 -10.60
N GLY A 459 -19.24 11.96 -11.51
CA GLY A 459 -18.00 12.74 -11.72
C GLY A 459 -17.50 13.40 -10.42
N ARG A 460 -18.38 13.91 -9.58
CA ARG A 460 -18.06 14.56 -8.28
C ARG A 460 -17.57 13.59 -7.19
N ASP A 461 -17.69 12.28 -7.39
CA ASP A 461 -17.15 11.28 -6.44
C ASP A 461 -15.62 11.32 -6.41
N VAL A 462 -14.99 11.80 -7.49
CA VAL A 462 -13.58 12.20 -7.50
C VAL A 462 -13.46 13.63 -6.98
N SER A 463 -13.28 13.79 -5.67
CA SER A 463 -13.39 15.07 -4.96
C SER A 463 -12.48 16.19 -5.49
N ARG A 464 -11.37 15.85 -6.15
CA ARG A 464 -10.36 16.81 -6.67
C ARG A 464 -10.24 16.78 -8.19
N LEU A 465 -11.26 16.31 -8.90
CA LEU A 465 -11.23 16.18 -10.37
C LEU A 465 -11.00 17.53 -11.07
N GLN A 466 -11.51 18.62 -10.49
CA GLN A 466 -11.30 19.99 -10.99
C GLN A 466 -9.81 20.36 -11.16
N GLU A 467 -8.93 19.81 -10.32
CA GLU A 467 -7.49 20.14 -10.38
C GLU A 467 -6.79 19.60 -11.65
N VAL A 468 -7.39 18.59 -12.28
CA VAL A 468 -6.85 17.95 -13.48
C VAL A 468 -7.70 18.19 -14.74
N ALA A 469 -8.86 18.80 -14.56
CA ALA A 469 -9.80 19.08 -15.65
C ALA A 469 -9.37 20.26 -16.53
N GLY A 470 -8.66 21.23 -15.96
CA GLY A 470 -8.27 22.47 -16.62
C GLY A 470 -9.35 23.55 -16.55
N ASP A 471 -8.97 24.73 -17.02
CA ASP A 471 -9.86 25.90 -17.02
C ASP A 471 -11.06 25.71 -17.96
N GLY A 472 -12.21 26.23 -17.55
CA GLY A 472 -13.43 26.21 -18.37
C GLY A 472 -14.16 24.87 -18.43
N TRP A 473 -13.73 23.85 -17.67
CA TRP A 473 -14.48 22.60 -17.57
C TRP A 473 -15.85 22.81 -16.90
N ASN A 474 -16.92 22.31 -17.53
CA ASN A 474 -18.30 22.52 -17.10
C ASN A 474 -18.81 21.49 -16.08
N GLY A 475 -18.02 20.46 -15.78
CA GLY A 475 -18.38 19.36 -14.87
C GLY A 475 -18.78 18.06 -15.55
N ASP A 476 -18.91 18.03 -16.88
CA ASP A 476 -19.21 16.81 -17.64
C ASP A 476 -18.00 15.88 -17.67
N VAL A 477 -18.24 14.56 -17.60
CA VAL A 477 -17.18 13.53 -17.63
C VAL A 477 -17.51 12.42 -18.58
N VAL A 478 -16.49 11.73 -19.03
CA VAL A 478 -16.58 10.39 -19.60
C VAL A 478 -16.17 9.39 -18.53
N VAL A 479 -16.96 8.35 -18.34
CA VAL A 479 -16.68 7.24 -17.43
C VAL A 479 -16.45 5.98 -18.26
N TYR A 480 -15.29 5.39 -18.11
CA TYR A 480 -14.98 4.06 -18.64
C TYR A 480 -15.05 3.04 -17.51
N SER A 481 -15.89 2.02 -17.65
CA SER A 481 -16.05 0.89 -16.72
C SER A 481 -15.12 -0.23 -17.18
N HIS A 482 -14.13 -0.57 -16.35
CA HIS A 482 -13.05 -1.49 -16.75
C HIS A 482 -13.54 -2.94 -16.92
N VAL A 483 -14.36 -3.46 -15.97
CA VAL A 483 -14.87 -4.84 -16.05
C VAL A 483 -15.96 -4.98 -17.11
N ALA A 484 -16.86 -3.99 -17.19
CA ALA A 484 -17.92 -3.98 -18.21
C ALA A 484 -17.41 -3.68 -19.63
N GLY A 485 -16.30 -2.94 -19.76
CA GLY A 485 -15.76 -2.47 -21.03
C GLY A 485 -16.54 -1.31 -21.67
N ASP A 486 -17.44 -0.67 -20.93
CA ASP A 486 -18.38 0.33 -21.42
C ASP A 486 -17.89 1.76 -21.22
N VAL A 487 -18.28 2.66 -22.15
CA VAL A 487 -18.06 4.10 -22.04
C VAL A 487 -19.38 4.83 -21.92
N THR A 488 -19.48 5.71 -20.94
CA THR A 488 -20.67 6.52 -20.70
C THR A 488 -20.29 7.99 -20.53
N VAL A 489 -20.96 8.87 -21.25
CA VAL A 489 -20.87 10.33 -21.04
C VAL A 489 -21.84 10.71 -19.92
N LEU A 490 -21.32 11.30 -18.85
CA LEU A 490 -22.12 11.77 -17.72
C LEU A 490 -22.09 13.30 -17.65
N PRO A 491 -23.23 13.96 -17.83
CA PRO A 491 -23.39 15.36 -17.44
C PRO A 491 -23.05 15.56 -15.96
N LYS A 492 -22.67 16.76 -15.58
CA LYS A 492 -22.18 17.18 -14.25
C LYS A 492 -22.92 16.55 -13.06
N ASP A 493 -24.26 16.51 -13.12
CA ASP A 493 -25.10 16.04 -12.00
C ASP A 493 -25.68 14.63 -12.23
N ALA A 494 -25.33 14.00 -13.34
CA ALA A 494 -25.79 12.64 -13.67
C ALA A 494 -25.07 11.60 -12.80
N ALA A 495 -25.69 10.43 -12.72
CA ALA A 495 -25.19 9.28 -11.98
C ALA A 495 -25.24 8.02 -12.85
N LEU A 496 -24.18 7.26 -12.87
CA LEU A 496 -24.10 5.94 -13.49
C LEU A 496 -24.46 4.89 -12.44
N PRO A 497 -25.53 4.11 -12.59
CA PRO A 497 -25.82 3.00 -11.69
C PRO A 497 -24.72 1.93 -11.76
N VAL A 498 -24.36 1.37 -10.62
CA VAL A 498 -23.45 0.24 -10.52
C VAL A 498 -24.05 -0.82 -9.60
N THR A 499 -24.15 -2.06 -10.09
CA THR A 499 -24.73 -3.20 -9.35
C THR A 499 -23.65 -4.25 -9.17
N LEU A 500 -23.37 -4.62 -7.92
CA LEU A 500 -22.32 -5.58 -7.57
C LEU A 500 -22.89 -6.68 -6.68
N LYS A 501 -22.63 -7.93 -7.03
CA LYS A 501 -22.83 -9.07 -6.13
C LYS A 501 -21.80 -9.03 -4.99
N PRO A 502 -22.00 -9.81 -3.93
CA PRO A 502 -21.01 -9.90 -2.84
C PRO A 502 -19.62 -10.22 -3.36
N ARG A 503 -18.62 -9.45 -2.88
CA ARG A 503 -17.22 -9.60 -3.27
C ARG A 503 -16.92 -9.30 -4.75
N GLU A 504 -17.86 -8.73 -5.49
CA GLU A 504 -17.61 -8.15 -6.81
C GLU A 504 -17.07 -6.71 -6.68
N TYR A 505 -16.40 -6.27 -7.72
CA TYR A 505 -15.83 -4.93 -7.85
C TYR A 505 -16.02 -4.38 -9.27
N GLU A 506 -15.85 -3.08 -9.41
CA GLU A 506 -15.69 -2.40 -10.69
C GLU A 506 -14.68 -1.26 -10.53
N VAL A 507 -13.91 -0.98 -11.58
CA VAL A 507 -12.99 0.15 -11.62
C VAL A 507 -13.43 1.12 -12.73
N PHE A 508 -13.57 2.39 -12.36
CA PHE A 508 -14.00 3.44 -13.28
C PHE A 508 -12.88 4.44 -13.50
N THR A 509 -12.51 4.66 -14.76
CA THR A 509 -11.72 5.82 -15.15
C THR A 509 -12.66 6.98 -15.43
N VAL A 510 -12.52 8.10 -14.71
CA VAL A 510 -13.39 9.27 -14.78
C VAL A 510 -12.61 10.41 -15.43
N VAL A 511 -12.90 10.72 -16.69
CA VAL A 511 -12.14 11.68 -17.49
C VAL A 511 -12.96 12.96 -17.71
N PRO A 512 -12.44 14.13 -17.36
CA PRO A 512 -13.09 15.41 -17.71
C PRO A 512 -13.31 15.52 -19.22
N LEU A 513 -14.54 15.78 -19.63
CA LEU A 513 -14.90 15.95 -21.03
C LEU A 513 -14.42 17.30 -21.55
N LYS A 514 -13.60 17.30 -22.60
CA LYS A 514 -13.10 18.52 -23.26
C LYS A 514 -13.87 18.79 -24.53
N ARG A 515 -14.24 20.06 -24.77
CA ARG A 515 -14.80 20.51 -26.04
C ARG A 515 -13.69 21.04 -26.93
N LEU A 516 -13.62 20.53 -28.14
CA LEU A 516 -12.65 20.95 -29.14
C LEU A 516 -13.16 22.17 -29.95
N PRO A 517 -12.26 22.94 -30.61
CA PRO A 517 -12.66 24.11 -31.39
C PRO A 517 -13.62 23.81 -32.56
N ASN A 518 -13.60 22.59 -33.09
CA ASN A 518 -14.51 22.13 -34.14
C ASN A 518 -15.90 21.71 -33.62
N GLY A 519 -16.16 21.83 -32.32
CA GLY A 519 -17.41 21.44 -31.67
C GLY A 519 -17.47 19.99 -31.21
N ALA A 520 -16.52 19.13 -31.57
CA ALA A 520 -16.44 17.75 -31.05
C ALA A 520 -16.07 17.73 -29.57
N SER A 521 -16.46 16.67 -28.88
CA SER A 521 -16.08 16.42 -27.48
C SER A 521 -15.09 15.26 -27.42
N PHE A 522 -14.09 15.36 -26.53
CA PHE A 522 -13.00 14.40 -26.45
C PHE A 522 -12.62 14.12 -24.99
N ALA A 523 -12.23 12.85 -24.71
CA ALA A 523 -11.68 12.46 -23.42
C ALA A 523 -10.71 11.25 -23.59
N PRO A 524 -9.40 11.38 -23.24
CA PRO A 524 -8.44 10.28 -23.31
C PRO A 524 -8.63 9.33 -22.13
N ILE A 525 -8.98 8.07 -22.40
CA ILE A 525 -9.20 7.04 -21.35
C ILE A 525 -7.84 6.46 -20.89
N GLY A 526 -6.94 6.16 -21.85
CA GLY A 526 -5.63 5.57 -21.58
C GLY A 526 -5.58 4.08 -21.94
N LEU A 527 -4.75 3.30 -21.24
CA LEU A 527 -4.55 1.87 -21.50
C LEU A 527 -5.72 1.06 -20.92
N ILE A 528 -6.70 0.72 -21.76
CA ILE A 528 -7.95 0.09 -21.31
C ILE A 528 -7.80 -1.33 -20.75
N GLY A 529 -6.68 -2.01 -21.03
CA GLY A 529 -6.34 -3.30 -20.41
C GLY A 529 -5.81 -3.20 -18.97
N MET A 530 -5.52 -1.99 -18.46
CA MET A 530 -4.99 -1.76 -17.13
C MET A 530 -6.10 -1.32 -16.18
N PHE A 531 -6.08 -1.77 -14.91
CA PHE A 531 -7.07 -1.33 -13.90
C PHE A 531 -7.09 0.20 -13.73
N ASN A 532 -5.92 0.84 -13.67
CA ASN A 532 -5.82 2.29 -13.66
C ASN A 532 -5.52 2.83 -15.07
N SER A 533 -6.44 2.62 -16.01
CA SER A 533 -6.29 2.99 -17.42
C SER A 533 -5.79 4.44 -17.61
N GLY A 534 -6.39 5.37 -16.89
CA GLY A 534 -6.08 6.80 -16.99
C GLY A 534 -4.71 7.19 -16.44
N GLY A 535 -4.07 6.31 -15.65
CA GLY A 535 -2.68 6.49 -15.18
C GLY A 535 -1.66 6.47 -16.31
N ALA A 536 -2.02 5.90 -17.49
CA ALA A 536 -1.16 5.89 -18.66
C ALA A 536 -1.07 7.26 -19.38
N VAL A 537 -2.07 8.13 -19.21
CA VAL A 537 -2.10 9.45 -19.84
C VAL A 537 -1.26 10.45 -19.05
N THR A 538 -0.13 10.86 -19.60
CA THR A 538 0.83 11.75 -18.92
C THR A 538 0.73 13.20 -19.36
N GLU A 539 0.28 13.47 -20.59
CA GLU A 539 0.10 14.81 -21.13
C GLU A 539 -1.06 14.84 -22.15
N VAL A 540 -1.80 15.95 -22.19
CA VAL A 540 -2.88 16.18 -23.17
C VAL A 540 -2.81 17.61 -23.66
N ARG A 541 -2.60 17.80 -24.98
CA ARG A 541 -2.55 19.11 -25.65
C ARG A 541 -3.58 19.17 -26.76
N CYS A 542 -4.24 20.31 -26.90
CA CYS A 542 -5.02 20.60 -28.11
C CYS A 542 -4.04 21.10 -29.19
N ALA A 543 -3.89 20.35 -30.27
CA ALA A 543 -3.13 20.74 -31.43
C ALA A 543 -4.09 21.46 -32.36
N GLY A 544 -3.88 22.72 -32.71
CA GLY A 544 -4.76 23.62 -33.48
C GLY A 544 -5.81 22.96 -34.37
N GLY A 545 -7.01 23.55 -34.47
CA GLY A 545 -8.13 22.96 -35.24
C GLY A 545 -8.85 21.84 -34.47
N ALA A 546 -8.95 20.66 -35.05
CA ALA A 546 -9.66 19.48 -34.50
C ALA A 546 -8.73 18.41 -33.91
N GLY A 547 -7.42 18.69 -33.78
CA GLY A 547 -6.42 17.73 -33.34
C GLY A 547 -6.20 17.74 -31.82
N VAL A 548 -6.00 16.55 -31.26
CA VAL A 548 -5.56 16.35 -29.88
C VAL A 548 -4.28 15.51 -29.87
N GLU A 549 -3.28 15.96 -29.14
CA GLU A 549 -2.06 15.21 -28.87
C GLU A 549 -2.09 14.68 -27.45
N VAL A 550 -1.87 13.39 -27.28
CA VAL A 550 -1.88 12.69 -25.99
C VAL A 550 -0.57 11.94 -25.84
N LYS A 551 0.15 12.16 -24.74
CA LYS A 551 1.26 11.27 -24.39
C LYS A 551 0.75 10.12 -23.53
N VAL A 552 1.06 8.91 -23.97
CA VAL A 552 0.64 7.67 -23.33
C VAL A 552 1.88 6.87 -22.93
N ARG A 553 1.93 6.43 -21.68
CA ARG A 553 2.98 5.57 -21.14
C ARG A 553 2.54 4.11 -21.22
N GLY A 554 3.46 3.21 -21.58
CA GLY A 554 3.24 1.76 -21.61
C GLY A 554 2.88 1.21 -22.99
N ALA A 555 2.37 0.00 -23.03
CA ALA A 555 2.03 -0.74 -24.25
C ALA A 555 0.65 -1.40 -24.10
N GLY A 556 -0.05 -1.58 -25.20
CA GLY A 556 -1.35 -2.24 -25.27
C GLY A 556 -2.42 -1.43 -25.98
N THR A 557 -3.69 -1.71 -25.70
CA THR A 557 -4.82 -1.01 -26.33
C THR A 557 -5.09 0.31 -25.60
N VAL A 558 -4.99 1.41 -26.36
CA VAL A 558 -5.35 2.74 -25.88
C VAL A 558 -6.79 3.04 -26.26
N GLY A 559 -7.58 3.53 -25.31
CA GLY A 559 -8.95 4.01 -25.49
C GLY A 559 -9.03 5.52 -25.41
N ALA A 560 -9.89 6.12 -26.21
CA ALA A 560 -10.31 7.52 -26.11
C ALA A 560 -11.77 7.66 -26.50
N TYR A 561 -12.49 8.54 -25.83
CA TYR A 561 -13.82 8.96 -26.25
C TYR A 561 -13.71 10.12 -27.23
N SER A 562 -14.46 10.05 -28.32
CA SER A 562 -14.70 11.17 -29.23
C SER A 562 -16.16 11.18 -29.66
N SER A 563 -16.81 12.34 -29.61
CA SER A 563 -18.20 12.49 -30.06
C SER A 563 -18.38 12.45 -31.61
N ALA A 564 -17.27 12.50 -32.33
CA ALA A 564 -17.21 12.32 -33.79
C ALA A 564 -16.15 11.27 -34.12
N ARG A 565 -16.39 10.46 -35.13
CA ARG A 565 -15.42 9.47 -35.60
C ARG A 565 -14.10 10.15 -35.95
N PRO A 566 -12.96 9.75 -35.39
CA PRO A 566 -11.66 10.30 -35.74
C PRO A 566 -11.38 10.10 -37.26
N LYS A 567 -10.81 11.09 -37.90
CA LYS A 567 -10.36 11.00 -39.30
C LYS A 567 -9.02 10.26 -39.41
N ARG A 568 -8.17 10.47 -38.40
CA ARG A 568 -6.84 9.89 -38.37
C ARG A 568 -6.40 9.68 -36.91
N VAL A 569 -5.71 8.57 -36.67
CA VAL A 569 -4.93 8.32 -35.47
C VAL A 569 -3.49 8.05 -35.90
N ALA A 570 -2.53 8.68 -35.22
CA ALA A 570 -1.11 8.46 -35.48
C ALA A 570 -0.36 8.30 -34.14
N VAL A 571 0.62 7.39 -34.11
CA VAL A 571 1.54 7.16 -32.98
C VAL A 571 2.93 7.55 -33.44
N ASP A 572 3.58 8.48 -32.75
CA ASP A 572 4.87 9.08 -33.13
C ASP A 572 4.92 9.51 -34.61
N SER A 573 3.83 10.14 -35.07
CA SER A 573 3.60 10.63 -36.43
C SER A 573 3.24 9.55 -37.48
N GLU A 574 3.35 8.27 -37.17
CA GLU A 574 2.95 7.18 -38.06
C GLU A 574 1.46 6.89 -37.92
N ALA A 575 0.73 6.85 -39.06
CA ALA A 575 -0.68 6.52 -39.06
C ALA A 575 -0.91 5.06 -38.64
N VAL A 576 -1.82 4.85 -37.66
CA VAL A 576 -2.18 3.52 -37.19
C VAL A 576 -3.66 3.22 -37.42
N GLY A 577 -3.98 1.95 -37.62
CA GLY A 577 -5.37 1.50 -37.65
C GLY A 577 -6.06 1.68 -36.32
N PHE A 578 -7.34 2.03 -36.34
CA PHE A 578 -8.17 2.15 -35.12
C PHE A 578 -9.57 1.61 -35.39
N SER A 579 -10.22 1.15 -34.32
CA SER A 579 -11.66 0.89 -34.31
C SER A 579 -12.39 2.08 -33.69
N TYR A 580 -13.63 2.27 -34.07
CA TYR A 580 -14.51 3.29 -33.48
C TYR A 580 -15.93 2.75 -33.40
N ASP A 581 -16.52 2.81 -32.24
CA ASP A 581 -17.91 2.44 -32.02
C ASP A 581 -18.78 3.72 -32.04
N ASP A 582 -19.61 3.83 -33.07
CA ASP A 582 -20.50 4.99 -33.25
C ASP A 582 -21.55 5.13 -32.14
N GLY A 583 -21.89 4.03 -31.43
CA GLY A 583 -22.86 4.05 -30.34
C GLY A 583 -22.32 4.64 -29.06
N SER A 584 -21.10 4.29 -28.67
CA SER A 584 -20.45 4.74 -27.42
C SER A 584 -19.47 5.89 -27.61
N GLY A 585 -19.03 6.15 -28.85
CA GLY A 585 -17.97 7.11 -29.16
C GLY A 585 -16.57 6.62 -28.77
N LEU A 586 -16.37 5.33 -28.50
CA LEU A 586 -15.10 4.73 -28.12
C LEU A 586 -14.22 4.48 -29.35
N ALA A 587 -13.09 5.17 -29.41
CA ALA A 587 -12.00 4.88 -30.35
C ALA A 587 -10.92 4.04 -29.63
N MET A 588 -10.45 2.97 -30.30
CA MET A 588 -9.40 2.09 -29.77
C MET A 588 -8.31 1.86 -30.83
N PHE A 589 -7.07 1.89 -30.40
CA PHE A 589 -5.89 1.61 -31.23
C PHE A 589 -4.77 0.98 -30.39
N GLN A 590 -3.80 0.38 -31.06
CA GLN A 590 -2.68 -0.29 -30.39
C GLN A 590 -1.44 0.60 -30.32
N VAL A 591 -0.75 0.55 -29.18
CA VAL A 591 0.63 1.02 -29.03
C VAL A 591 1.51 -0.17 -28.67
N GLY A 592 2.65 -0.30 -29.36
CA GLY A 592 3.59 -1.40 -29.14
C GLY A 592 4.39 -1.23 -27.85
N VAL A 593 5.32 -2.16 -27.63
CA VAL A 593 6.33 -1.98 -26.57
C VAL A 593 7.40 -1.04 -27.12
N PRO A 594 7.67 0.12 -26.48
CA PRO A 594 8.69 1.04 -26.97
C PRO A 594 10.07 0.41 -26.88
N GLU A 595 10.88 0.55 -27.92
CA GLU A 595 12.29 0.10 -27.92
C GLU A 595 13.22 1.00 -27.07
N ARG A 596 12.70 2.09 -26.49
CA ARG A 596 13.47 3.12 -25.79
C ARG A 596 13.10 3.23 -24.32
N GLU A 597 14.05 3.68 -23.51
CA GLU A 597 13.96 3.87 -22.05
C GLU A 597 12.76 4.70 -21.54
N LEU A 598 12.06 5.44 -22.37
CA LEU A 598 10.98 6.35 -21.93
C LEU A 598 9.59 5.73 -21.90
N TYR A 599 9.35 4.53 -22.42
CA TYR A 599 8.05 3.86 -22.44
C TYR A 599 6.86 4.80 -22.66
N SER A 600 7.02 5.77 -23.58
CA SER A 600 6.05 6.84 -23.83
C SER A 600 5.86 7.05 -25.32
N TRP A 601 4.60 7.14 -25.73
CA TRP A 601 4.16 7.39 -27.10
C TRP A 601 3.50 8.75 -27.22
N THR A 602 3.77 9.47 -28.29
CA THR A 602 2.97 10.65 -28.67
C THR A 602 1.89 10.21 -29.64
N VAL A 603 0.65 10.31 -29.21
CA VAL A 603 -0.53 9.94 -30.00
C VAL A 603 -1.22 11.20 -30.49
N SER A 604 -1.41 11.32 -31.79
CA SER A 604 -2.18 12.40 -32.43
C SER A 604 -3.51 11.85 -32.92
N ILE A 605 -4.62 12.47 -32.49
CA ILE A 605 -5.98 12.10 -32.87
C ILE A 605 -6.63 13.31 -33.52
N GLU A 606 -7.04 13.16 -34.79
CA GLU A 606 -7.73 14.19 -35.56
C GLU A 606 -9.23 13.86 -35.61
N CYS A 607 -10.08 14.67 -34.91
CA CYS A 607 -11.51 14.47 -34.76
C CYS A 607 -12.34 15.25 -35.80
#